data_2713a36c100ccb375099cf701c3b5023
#
_entry.id   2713a36c100ccb375099cf701c3b5023
#
_cell.length_a   1.000
_cell.length_b   1.000
_cell.length_c   1.000
_cell.angle_alpha   90.00
_cell.angle_beta   90.00
_cell.angle_gamma   90.00
#
_symmetry.space_group_name_H-M   'P 1'
#
loop_
_entity.id
_entity.type
_entity.pdbx_description
1 polymer ?
#
loop_
_entity_poly.entity_id
_entity_poly.type
_entity_poly.pdbx_seq_one_letter_code
_entity_poly.pdbx_strand_id
1 'polypeptide(L)'
;NFDGLLRVIRDDAGILLASLNPETVLNTLDECPVAVLKEHPLSILVLMRSMFNWRQIPKMMELKQLLLTAIEERPEIPPEERGNLLGECDLIMSFLCYNDISAMSRLHRSASEQMSHPAISIQNTGGWTFGSPSVLMMFYRGPGELAGELAEMDECMPHYYKITNGHGQGAEKIMHAEAAFMQGNFTDAEIALESAYAQIAGNGQENMALCCDFLACR
;
A
#
# COMPACT_ATOMS: atom_id res chain seq x y z
N ASN A 1 -22.45 6.64 -18.55
CA ASN A 1 -22.96 5.64 -17.58
C ASN A 1 -21.94 5.46 -16.47
N PHE A 2 -22.11 6.22 -15.38
CA PHE A 2 -21.18 6.18 -14.23
C PHE A 2 -21.20 4.84 -13.50
N ASP A 3 -22.35 4.18 -13.35
CA ASP A 3 -22.44 2.87 -12.72
C ASP A 3 -21.55 1.83 -13.43
N GLY A 4 -21.62 1.75 -14.76
CA GLY A 4 -20.76 0.86 -15.54
C GLY A 4 -19.27 1.18 -15.39
N LEU A 5 -18.89 2.48 -15.37
CA LEU A 5 -17.51 2.90 -15.17
C LEU A 5 -16.98 2.48 -13.79
N LEU A 6 -17.76 2.72 -12.73
CA LEU A 6 -17.38 2.38 -11.37
C LEU A 6 -17.22 0.86 -11.18
N ARG A 7 -18.06 0.05 -11.82
CA ARG A 7 -17.89 -1.42 -11.81
C ARG A 7 -16.58 -1.83 -12.47
N VAL A 8 -16.23 -1.27 -13.63
CA VAL A 8 -14.96 -1.55 -14.29
C VAL A 8 -13.78 -1.17 -13.39
N ILE A 9 -13.82 0.01 -12.77
CA ILE A 9 -12.77 0.47 -11.84
C ILE A 9 -12.56 -0.52 -10.69
N ARG A 10 -13.65 -1.04 -10.12
CA ARG A 10 -13.60 -2.07 -9.09
C ARG A 10 -12.99 -3.37 -9.61
N ASP A 11 -13.52 -3.87 -10.74
CA ASP A 11 -13.21 -5.21 -11.24
C ASP A 11 -11.79 -5.34 -11.78
N ASP A 12 -11.21 -4.24 -12.28
CA ASP A 12 -9.82 -4.19 -12.75
C ASP A 12 -8.82 -3.64 -11.71
N ALA A 13 -9.29 -3.35 -10.49
CA ALA A 13 -8.47 -2.79 -9.41
C ALA A 13 -7.71 -1.50 -9.81
N GLY A 14 -8.25 -0.73 -10.75
CA GLY A 14 -7.67 0.54 -11.18
C GLY A 14 -6.55 0.43 -12.23
N ILE A 15 -6.36 -0.72 -12.86
CA ILE A 15 -5.36 -0.87 -13.95
C ILE A 15 -5.66 0.11 -15.07
N LEU A 16 -6.92 0.20 -15.48
CA LEU A 16 -7.36 1.13 -16.52
C LEU A 16 -7.08 2.58 -16.10
N LEU A 17 -7.34 2.93 -14.84
CA LEU A 17 -7.10 4.28 -14.33
C LEU A 17 -5.63 4.69 -14.47
N ALA A 18 -4.68 3.78 -14.26
CA ALA A 18 -3.26 4.06 -14.38
C ALA A 18 -2.84 4.44 -15.81
N SER A 19 -3.63 4.06 -16.82
CA SER A 19 -3.40 4.40 -18.24
C SER A 19 -4.08 5.68 -18.68
N LEU A 20 -4.98 6.25 -17.87
CA LEU A 20 -5.74 7.45 -18.20
C LEU A 20 -5.04 8.73 -17.74
N ASN A 21 -5.37 9.85 -18.39
CA ASN A 21 -4.96 11.16 -17.92
C ASN A 21 -5.69 11.49 -16.59
N PRO A 22 -4.96 11.83 -15.50
CA PRO A 22 -5.55 12.14 -14.21
C PRO A 22 -6.62 13.25 -14.26
N GLU A 23 -6.42 14.31 -15.05
CA GLU A 23 -7.40 15.40 -15.19
C GLU A 23 -8.72 14.92 -15.79
N THR A 24 -8.65 14.01 -16.77
CA THR A 24 -9.87 13.43 -17.36
C THR A 24 -10.65 12.65 -16.32
N VAL A 25 -9.97 11.89 -15.48
CA VAL A 25 -10.61 11.11 -14.40
C VAL A 25 -11.21 12.05 -13.36
N LEU A 26 -10.48 13.09 -12.93
CA LEU A 26 -10.96 14.08 -11.96
C LEU A 26 -12.24 14.77 -12.48
N ASN A 27 -12.24 15.27 -13.71
CA ASN A 27 -13.40 15.91 -14.32
C ASN A 27 -14.59 14.94 -14.40
N THR A 28 -14.35 13.67 -14.75
CA THR A 28 -15.39 12.64 -14.78
C THR A 28 -15.97 12.36 -13.38
N LEU A 29 -15.14 12.37 -12.35
CA LEU A 29 -15.58 12.19 -10.97
C LEU A 29 -16.39 13.39 -10.47
N ASP A 30 -16.02 14.61 -10.85
CA ASP A 30 -16.76 15.82 -10.47
C ASP A 30 -18.15 15.88 -11.12
N GLU A 31 -18.31 15.27 -12.29
CA GLU A 31 -19.61 15.09 -12.96
C GLU A 31 -20.44 13.92 -12.39
N CYS A 32 -19.82 12.99 -11.67
CA CYS A 32 -20.48 11.81 -11.13
C CYS A 32 -21.38 12.18 -9.94
N PRO A 33 -22.69 11.84 -9.98
CA PRO A 33 -23.55 12.08 -8.84
C PRO A 33 -23.04 11.36 -7.59
N VAL A 34 -22.99 12.07 -6.45
CA VAL A 34 -22.56 11.52 -5.15
C VAL A 34 -23.36 10.26 -4.76
N ALA A 35 -24.65 10.23 -5.05
CA ALA A 35 -25.50 9.06 -4.80
C ALA A 35 -24.99 7.82 -5.54
N VAL A 36 -24.55 7.96 -6.78
CA VAL A 36 -23.99 6.85 -7.57
C VAL A 36 -22.65 6.39 -6.99
N LEU A 37 -21.78 7.32 -6.60
CA LEU A 37 -20.50 6.97 -5.96
C LEU A 37 -20.72 6.17 -4.66
N LYS A 38 -21.67 6.57 -3.81
CA LYS A 38 -21.99 5.88 -2.55
C LYS A 38 -22.44 4.41 -2.75
N GLU A 39 -23.01 4.08 -3.91
CA GLU A 39 -23.38 2.70 -4.24
C GLU A 39 -22.16 1.79 -4.54
N HIS A 40 -20.97 2.38 -4.73
CA HIS A 40 -19.75 1.68 -5.14
C HIS A 40 -18.57 1.89 -4.17
N PRO A 41 -18.67 1.47 -2.89
CA PRO A 41 -17.63 1.72 -1.88
C PRO A 41 -16.25 1.13 -2.26
N LEU A 42 -16.21 -0.04 -2.90
CA LEU A 42 -14.96 -0.64 -3.39
C LEU A 42 -14.31 0.20 -4.50
N SER A 43 -15.12 0.79 -5.39
CA SER A 43 -14.60 1.70 -6.43
C SER A 43 -14.04 2.98 -5.82
N ILE A 44 -14.64 3.47 -4.71
CA ILE A 44 -14.10 4.63 -3.98
C ILE A 44 -12.71 4.31 -3.43
N LEU A 45 -12.47 3.12 -2.87
CA LEU A 45 -11.15 2.70 -2.39
C LEU A 45 -10.10 2.68 -3.51
N VAL A 46 -10.43 2.10 -4.67
CA VAL A 46 -9.56 2.10 -5.84
C VAL A 46 -9.24 3.53 -6.32
N LEU A 47 -10.25 4.39 -6.34
CA LEU A 47 -10.08 5.81 -6.67
C LEU A 47 -9.20 6.53 -5.65
N MET A 48 -9.38 6.29 -4.34
CA MET A 48 -8.52 6.86 -3.28
C MET A 48 -7.06 6.46 -3.52
N ARG A 49 -6.78 5.20 -3.84
CA ARG A 49 -5.42 4.73 -4.14
C ARG A 49 -4.84 5.42 -5.38
N SER A 50 -5.65 5.62 -6.43
CA SER A 50 -5.25 6.35 -7.64
C SER A 50 -4.97 7.82 -7.34
N MET A 51 -5.81 8.48 -6.52
CA MET A 51 -5.59 9.88 -6.09
C MET A 51 -4.26 10.02 -5.32
N PHE A 52 -3.93 9.05 -4.45
CA PHE A 52 -2.63 9.03 -3.78
C PHE A 52 -1.48 8.99 -4.81
N ASN A 53 -1.53 8.07 -5.78
CA ASN A 53 -0.50 7.93 -6.82
C ASN A 53 -0.32 9.22 -7.65
N TRP A 54 -1.41 9.94 -7.90
CA TRP A 54 -1.42 11.20 -8.65
C TRP A 54 -1.18 12.42 -7.77
N ARG A 55 -0.88 12.23 -6.47
CA ARG A 55 -0.66 13.29 -5.49
C ARG A 55 -1.87 14.23 -5.32
N GLN A 56 -3.07 13.75 -5.61
CA GLN A 56 -4.35 14.45 -5.45
C GLN A 56 -4.91 14.22 -4.04
N ILE A 57 -4.12 14.58 -3.01
CA ILE A 57 -4.45 14.29 -1.61
C ILE A 57 -5.77 14.93 -1.16
N PRO A 58 -6.11 16.19 -1.54
CA PRO A 58 -7.41 16.77 -1.19
C PRO A 58 -8.58 15.89 -1.70
N LYS A 59 -8.52 15.45 -2.96
CA LYS A 59 -9.57 14.60 -3.55
C LYS A 59 -9.62 13.21 -2.90
N MET A 60 -8.47 12.64 -2.56
CA MET A 60 -8.40 11.40 -1.76
C MET A 60 -9.13 11.54 -0.44
N MET A 61 -8.98 12.68 0.27
CA MET A 61 -9.63 12.93 1.55
C MET A 61 -11.15 13.14 1.40
N GLU A 62 -11.59 13.78 0.32
CA GLU A 62 -13.02 13.88 -0.02
C GLU A 62 -13.63 12.50 -0.24
N LEU A 63 -12.97 11.64 -1.03
CA LEU A 63 -13.40 10.26 -1.31
C LEU A 63 -13.42 9.41 -0.03
N LYS A 64 -12.44 9.58 0.86
CA LYS A 64 -12.45 8.92 2.17
C LYS A 64 -13.69 9.30 2.96
N GLN A 65 -14.01 10.60 3.07
CA GLN A 65 -15.17 11.05 3.81
C GLN A 65 -16.46 10.50 3.19
N LEU A 66 -16.53 10.46 1.86
CA LEU A 66 -17.65 9.87 1.14
C LEU A 66 -17.80 8.37 1.42
N LEU A 67 -16.70 7.62 1.45
CA LEU A 67 -16.68 6.21 1.81
C LEU A 67 -17.25 5.98 3.21
N LEU A 68 -16.75 6.71 4.21
CA LEU A 68 -17.22 6.58 5.58
C LEU A 68 -18.72 6.88 5.69
N THR A 69 -19.18 7.95 5.05
CA THR A 69 -20.62 8.29 5.01
C THR A 69 -21.42 7.20 4.32
N ALA A 70 -20.94 6.64 3.21
CA ALA A 70 -21.64 5.55 2.50
C ALA A 70 -21.76 4.28 3.36
N ILE A 71 -20.75 3.97 4.17
CA ILE A 71 -20.78 2.84 5.10
C ILE A 71 -21.74 3.10 6.27
N GLU A 72 -21.78 4.33 6.81
CA GLU A 72 -22.68 4.70 7.91
C GLU A 72 -24.16 4.69 7.49
N GLU A 73 -24.46 5.16 6.29
CA GLU A 73 -25.82 5.21 5.74
C GLU A 73 -26.37 3.82 5.33
N ARG A 74 -25.51 2.79 5.31
CA ARG A 74 -25.86 1.43 4.87
C ARG A 74 -25.65 0.40 5.99
N PRO A 75 -26.52 0.39 7.02
CA PRO A 75 -26.40 -0.54 8.14
C PRO A 75 -26.60 -2.02 7.72
N GLU A 76 -27.16 -2.28 6.56
CA GLU A 76 -27.33 -3.61 5.98
C GLU A 76 -26.02 -4.25 5.46
N ILE A 77 -24.93 -3.48 5.32
CA ILE A 77 -23.61 -4.03 4.96
C ILE A 77 -23.18 -5.01 6.05
N PRO A 78 -22.88 -6.28 5.70
CA PRO A 78 -22.44 -7.27 6.67
C PRO A 78 -21.21 -6.79 7.46
N PRO A 79 -21.09 -7.17 8.75
CA PRO A 79 -19.95 -6.73 9.58
C PRO A 79 -18.59 -7.09 8.95
N GLU A 80 -18.45 -8.23 8.31
CA GLU A 80 -17.25 -8.67 7.62
C GLU A 80 -16.91 -7.74 6.43
N GLU A 81 -17.87 -7.44 5.57
CA GLU A 81 -17.68 -6.54 4.44
C GLU A 81 -17.35 -5.12 4.91
N ARG A 82 -18.04 -4.64 5.97
CA ARG A 82 -17.72 -3.37 6.61
C ARG A 82 -16.28 -3.33 7.13
N GLY A 83 -15.82 -4.41 7.78
CA GLY A 83 -14.45 -4.57 8.24
C GLY A 83 -13.44 -4.50 7.09
N ASN A 84 -13.72 -5.17 5.97
CA ASN A 84 -12.87 -5.13 4.79
C ASN A 84 -12.78 -3.71 4.20
N LEU A 85 -13.88 -2.99 4.08
CA LEU A 85 -13.91 -1.61 3.57
C LEU A 85 -13.13 -0.64 4.46
N LEU A 86 -13.31 -0.72 5.79
CA LEU A 86 -12.63 0.14 6.74
C LEU A 86 -11.14 -0.21 6.85
N GLY A 87 -10.79 -1.49 6.87
CA GLY A 87 -9.41 -1.95 6.91
C GLY A 87 -8.64 -1.57 5.64
N GLU A 88 -9.24 -1.70 4.46
CA GLU A 88 -8.60 -1.26 3.22
C GLU A 88 -8.47 0.27 3.16
N CYS A 89 -9.42 1.01 3.73
CA CYS A 89 -9.29 2.45 3.91
C CYS A 89 -8.07 2.80 4.80
N ASP A 90 -7.89 2.12 5.94
CA ASP A 90 -6.74 2.31 6.82
C ASP A 90 -5.42 2.00 6.09
N LEU A 91 -5.39 0.92 5.32
CA LEU A 91 -4.24 0.55 4.49
C LEU A 91 -3.87 1.67 3.49
N ILE A 92 -4.85 2.22 2.76
CA ILE A 92 -4.60 3.31 1.82
C ILE A 92 -4.12 4.57 2.57
N MET A 93 -4.71 4.87 3.74
CA MET A 93 -4.30 6.01 4.57
C MET A 93 -2.88 5.87 5.11
N SER A 94 -2.39 4.63 5.30
CA SER A 94 -1.02 4.39 5.77
C SER A 94 0.04 4.94 4.81
N PHE A 95 -0.26 5.04 3.52
CA PHE A 95 0.67 5.60 2.53
C PHE A 95 0.97 7.08 2.73
N LEU A 96 0.11 7.82 3.43
CA LEU A 96 0.38 9.22 3.81
C LEU A 96 1.44 9.33 4.93
N CYS A 97 1.70 8.22 5.62
CA CYS A 97 2.69 8.12 6.69
C CYS A 97 3.98 7.41 6.23
N TYR A 98 4.28 7.40 4.92
CA TYR A 98 5.28 6.54 4.29
C TYR A 98 6.69 6.60 4.91
N ASN A 99 7.08 7.69 5.55
CA ASN A 99 8.36 7.83 6.24
C ASN A 99 8.23 7.75 7.78
N ASP A 100 7.08 7.35 8.29
CA ASP A 100 6.84 7.10 9.71
C ASP A 100 6.36 5.66 9.89
N ILE A 101 7.31 4.75 10.04
CA ILE A 101 7.01 3.31 10.15
C ILE A 101 6.10 3.00 11.32
N SER A 102 6.21 3.73 12.44
CA SER A 102 5.34 3.53 13.59
C SER A 102 3.90 3.97 13.33
N ALA A 103 3.70 5.06 12.59
CA ALA A 103 2.37 5.48 12.16
C ALA A 103 1.77 4.51 11.13
N MET A 104 2.57 4.06 10.15
CA MET A 104 2.16 3.04 9.19
C MET A 104 1.77 1.73 9.89
N SER A 105 2.59 1.27 10.83
CA SER A 105 2.39 0.02 11.58
C SER A 105 1.04 0.00 12.31
N ARG A 106 0.66 1.09 12.97
CA ARG A 106 -0.65 1.19 13.62
C ARG A 106 -1.81 0.97 12.64
N LEU A 107 -1.73 1.57 11.45
CA LEU A 107 -2.76 1.43 10.42
C LEU A 107 -2.75 0.04 9.79
N HIS A 108 -1.58 -0.56 9.56
CA HIS A 108 -1.47 -1.93 9.04
C HIS A 108 -2.01 -2.97 10.02
N ARG A 109 -1.76 -2.80 11.34
CA ARG A 109 -2.33 -3.66 12.38
C ARG A 109 -3.85 -3.53 12.42
N SER A 110 -4.36 -2.30 12.46
CA SER A 110 -5.81 -2.02 12.40
C SER A 110 -6.46 -2.67 11.18
N ALA A 111 -5.87 -2.49 10.00
CA ALA A 111 -6.35 -3.12 8.76
C ALA A 111 -6.31 -4.65 8.85
N SER A 112 -5.20 -5.23 9.34
CA SER A 112 -5.03 -6.69 9.47
C SER A 112 -6.02 -7.35 10.44
N GLU A 113 -6.48 -6.61 11.45
CA GLU A 113 -7.50 -7.08 12.39
C GLU A 113 -8.91 -7.03 11.80
N GLN A 114 -9.18 -6.06 10.94
CA GLN A 114 -10.49 -5.82 10.34
C GLN A 114 -10.74 -6.64 9.07
N MET A 115 -9.70 -6.88 8.26
CA MET A 115 -9.82 -7.49 6.93
C MET A 115 -9.79 -9.02 7.00
N SER A 116 -10.77 -9.65 6.35
CA SER A 116 -10.86 -11.10 6.17
C SER A 116 -10.20 -11.60 4.87
N HIS A 117 -9.94 -10.70 3.92
CA HIS A 117 -9.27 -10.99 2.65
C HIS A 117 -8.32 -9.84 2.26
N PRO A 118 -7.38 -10.06 1.34
CA PRO A 118 -6.48 -9.02 0.85
C PRO A 118 -7.22 -7.86 0.18
N ALA A 119 -6.61 -6.67 0.24
CA ALA A 119 -7.10 -5.47 -0.42
C ALA A 119 -7.24 -5.66 -1.94
N ILE A 120 -8.27 -5.07 -2.51
CA ILE A 120 -8.50 -5.09 -3.96
C ILE A 120 -7.75 -3.97 -4.68
N SER A 121 -7.49 -2.85 -3.99
CA SER A 121 -6.84 -1.66 -4.58
C SER A 121 -5.33 -1.79 -4.72
N ILE A 122 -4.73 -2.89 -4.24
CA ILE A 122 -3.28 -3.11 -4.30
C ILE A 122 -3.00 -4.41 -5.03
N GLN A 123 -2.24 -4.29 -6.13
CA GLN A 123 -1.74 -5.45 -6.85
C GLN A 123 -0.43 -5.91 -6.23
N ASN A 124 -0.30 -7.21 -5.95
CA ASN A 124 0.88 -7.79 -5.32
C ASN A 124 2.15 -7.69 -6.16
N THR A 125 2.03 -7.51 -7.47
CA THR A 125 3.15 -7.29 -8.42
C THR A 125 3.50 -5.83 -8.64
N GLY A 126 2.79 -4.90 -7.98
CA GLY A 126 3.02 -3.46 -8.11
C GLY A 126 4.37 -3.00 -7.52
N GLY A 127 4.82 -1.81 -7.90
CA GLY A 127 6.01 -1.17 -7.31
C GLY A 127 5.81 -0.88 -5.82
N TRP A 128 6.79 -1.23 -4.98
CA TRP A 128 6.70 -1.04 -3.53
C TRP A 128 7.46 0.20 -3.04
N THR A 129 8.63 0.46 -3.59
CA THR A 129 9.53 1.51 -3.10
C THR A 129 9.31 2.88 -3.72
N PHE A 130 8.17 3.14 -4.35
CA PHE A 130 7.90 4.39 -5.09
C PHE A 130 8.98 4.77 -6.12
N GLY A 131 9.65 3.76 -6.68
CA GLY A 131 10.74 3.92 -7.64
C GLY A 131 12.12 4.11 -7.01
N SER A 132 12.23 4.10 -5.68
CA SER A 132 13.54 4.07 -4.99
C SER A 132 14.04 2.63 -4.87
N PRO A 133 15.32 2.36 -5.13
CA PRO A 133 15.91 1.05 -4.86
C PRO A 133 16.22 0.83 -3.37
N SER A 134 16.02 1.81 -2.50
CA SER A 134 16.36 1.77 -1.08
C SER A 134 15.13 1.76 -0.20
N VAL A 135 14.98 0.71 0.59
CA VAL A 135 13.96 0.58 1.64
C VAL A 135 14.34 1.42 2.85
N LEU A 136 15.63 1.38 3.23
CA LEU A 136 16.16 2.16 4.35
C LEU A 136 15.89 3.66 4.18
N MET A 137 16.16 4.20 2.98
CA MET A 137 15.96 5.62 2.70
C MET A 137 14.49 6.06 2.74
N MET A 138 13.55 5.13 2.61
CA MET A 138 12.13 5.44 2.78
C MET A 138 11.76 5.69 4.23
N PHE A 139 12.38 4.99 5.18
CA PHE A 139 11.96 4.96 6.58
C PHE A 139 12.94 5.61 7.55
N TYR A 140 14.21 5.74 7.19
CA TYR A 140 15.22 6.36 8.05
C TYR A 140 14.90 7.84 8.28
N ARG A 141 14.70 8.23 9.53
CA ARG A 141 14.32 9.59 9.93
C ARG A 141 15.44 10.40 10.57
N GLY A 142 16.36 9.75 11.25
CA GLY A 142 17.44 10.48 11.88
C GLY A 142 18.40 9.63 12.73
N PRO A 143 19.49 10.25 13.19
CA PRO A 143 20.49 9.58 14.02
C PRO A 143 19.88 8.99 15.30
N GLY A 144 20.17 7.72 15.59
CA GLY A 144 19.69 7.02 16.77
C GLY A 144 18.36 6.28 16.59
N GLU A 145 17.60 6.55 15.53
CA GLU A 145 16.29 5.95 15.30
C GLU A 145 16.35 4.57 14.65
N LEU A 146 17.43 4.25 13.94
CA LEU A 146 17.56 3.09 13.07
C LEU A 146 17.18 1.76 13.75
N ALA A 147 17.64 1.51 14.96
CA ALA A 147 17.35 0.25 15.65
C ALA A 147 15.83 0.09 15.95
N GLY A 148 15.18 1.17 16.33
CA GLY A 148 13.74 1.20 16.56
C GLY A 148 12.96 1.04 15.25
N GLU A 149 13.42 1.67 14.18
CA GLU A 149 12.81 1.58 12.84
C GLU A 149 12.91 0.17 12.26
N LEU A 150 14.07 -0.51 12.42
CA LEU A 150 14.24 -1.90 12.01
C LEU A 150 13.32 -2.84 12.79
N ALA A 151 13.23 -2.69 14.12
CA ALA A 151 12.35 -3.49 14.96
C ALA A 151 10.88 -3.28 14.59
N GLU A 152 10.46 -2.04 14.36
CA GLU A 152 9.09 -1.73 13.95
C GLU A 152 8.79 -2.27 12.55
N MET A 153 9.77 -2.26 11.64
CA MET A 153 9.64 -2.86 10.30
C MET A 153 9.40 -4.37 10.38
N ASP A 154 10.16 -5.08 11.21
CA ASP A 154 9.98 -6.52 11.43
C ASP A 154 8.58 -6.85 11.97
N GLU A 155 8.03 -6.00 12.85
CA GLU A 155 6.69 -6.19 13.40
C GLU A 155 5.57 -5.77 12.43
N CYS A 156 5.78 -4.72 11.65
CA CYS A 156 4.79 -4.14 10.74
C CYS A 156 4.55 -5.02 9.50
N MET A 157 5.61 -5.49 8.88
CA MET A 157 5.52 -6.11 7.55
C MET A 157 4.67 -7.38 7.48
N PRO A 158 4.63 -8.29 8.48
CA PRO A 158 3.70 -9.43 8.45
C PRO A 158 2.23 -9.01 8.35
N HIS A 159 1.82 -7.93 9.01
CA HIS A 159 0.46 -7.38 8.90
C HIS A 159 0.19 -6.86 7.49
N TYR A 160 1.14 -6.12 6.93
CA TYR A 160 1.06 -5.60 5.58
C TYR A 160 0.97 -6.73 4.55
N TYR A 161 1.83 -7.74 4.61
CA TYR A 161 1.81 -8.87 3.67
C TYR A 161 0.49 -9.63 3.69
N LYS A 162 -0.08 -9.82 4.86
CA LYS A 162 -1.38 -10.48 5.02
C LYS A 162 -2.48 -9.75 4.23
N ILE A 163 -2.54 -8.43 4.35
CA ILE A 163 -3.61 -7.61 3.76
C ILE A 163 -3.36 -7.18 2.32
N THR A 164 -2.17 -7.46 1.77
CA THR A 164 -1.78 -7.08 0.39
C THR A 164 -1.41 -8.28 -0.49
N ASN A 165 -1.73 -9.49 -0.05
CA ASN A 165 -1.38 -10.72 -0.75
C ASN A 165 0.11 -10.83 -1.06
N GLY A 166 0.97 -10.47 -0.10
CA GLY A 166 2.42 -10.58 -0.21
C GLY A 166 3.12 -9.45 -0.96
N HIS A 167 2.42 -8.35 -1.31
CA HIS A 167 3.05 -7.19 -1.93
C HIS A 167 4.22 -6.67 -1.08
N GLY A 168 5.39 -6.45 -1.70
CA GLY A 168 6.59 -5.95 -1.02
C GLY A 168 7.27 -6.96 -0.09
N GLN A 169 6.93 -8.25 -0.15
CA GLN A 169 7.53 -9.29 0.69
C GLN A 169 9.05 -9.30 0.57
N GLY A 170 9.74 -9.34 1.72
CA GLY A 170 11.20 -9.24 1.82
C GLY A 170 11.73 -7.83 2.12
N ALA A 171 10.86 -6.81 2.16
CA ALA A 171 11.27 -5.42 2.41
C ALA A 171 12.02 -5.25 3.75
N GLU A 172 11.57 -5.92 4.82
CA GLU A 172 12.25 -5.87 6.12
C GLU A 172 13.67 -6.43 6.04
N LYS A 173 13.89 -7.48 5.27
CA LYS A 173 15.22 -8.07 5.09
C LYS A 173 16.14 -7.18 4.25
N ILE A 174 15.59 -6.52 3.23
CA ILE A 174 16.34 -5.54 2.44
C ILE A 174 16.75 -4.37 3.33
N MET A 175 15.86 -3.85 4.17
CA MET A 175 16.20 -2.77 5.10
C MET A 175 17.31 -3.16 6.08
N HIS A 176 17.28 -4.39 6.61
CA HIS A 176 18.37 -4.93 7.43
C HIS A 176 19.68 -5.04 6.66
N ALA A 177 19.64 -5.51 5.41
CA ALA A 177 20.83 -5.61 4.57
C ALA A 177 21.47 -4.24 4.31
N GLU A 178 20.65 -3.24 3.97
CA GLU A 178 21.11 -1.86 3.76
C GLU A 178 21.70 -1.27 5.04
N ALA A 179 21.04 -1.46 6.19
CA ALA A 179 21.53 -0.98 7.48
C ALA A 179 22.87 -1.62 7.87
N ALA A 180 23.01 -2.94 7.73
CA ALA A 180 24.25 -3.66 8.00
C ALA A 180 25.39 -3.19 7.05
N PHE A 181 25.08 -3.02 5.77
CA PHE A 181 26.05 -2.50 4.78
C PHE A 181 26.55 -1.11 5.15
N MET A 182 25.65 -0.19 5.50
CA MET A 182 26.01 1.18 5.91
C MET A 182 26.83 1.23 7.21
N GLN A 183 26.71 0.21 8.07
CA GLN A 183 27.50 0.05 9.29
C GLN A 183 28.84 -0.66 9.06
N GLY A 184 29.11 -1.15 7.85
CA GLY A 184 30.32 -1.91 7.52
C GLY A 184 30.27 -3.39 7.91
N ASN A 185 29.09 -3.89 8.31
CA ASN A 185 28.86 -5.29 8.67
C ASN A 185 28.51 -6.10 7.42
N PHE A 186 29.45 -6.25 6.49
CA PHE A 186 29.21 -6.81 5.16
C PHE A 186 28.71 -8.25 5.18
N THR A 187 29.19 -9.08 6.11
CA THR A 187 28.71 -10.48 6.25
C THR A 187 27.23 -10.52 6.65
N ASP A 188 26.82 -9.68 7.60
CA ASP A 188 25.42 -9.61 8.01
C ASP A 188 24.54 -9.04 6.90
N ALA A 189 25.05 -8.07 6.13
CA ALA A 189 24.38 -7.53 4.95
C ALA A 189 24.14 -8.61 3.89
N GLU A 190 25.14 -9.44 3.59
CA GLU A 190 25.04 -10.54 2.63
C GLU A 190 24.03 -11.59 3.09
N ILE A 191 24.05 -12.00 4.37
CA ILE A 191 23.10 -12.96 4.93
C ILE A 191 21.66 -12.42 4.85
N ALA A 192 21.44 -11.17 5.21
CA ALA A 192 20.12 -10.54 5.13
C ALA A 192 19.63 -10.43 3.68
N LEU A 193 20.53 -10.09 2.74
CA LEU A 193 20.21 -9.97 1.32
C LEU A 193 19.84 -11.33 0.69
N GLU A 194 20.60 -12.39 0.97
CA GLU A 194 20.26 -13.74 0.50
C GLU A 194 18.92 -14.23 1.09
N SER A 195 18.63 -13.88 2.36
CA SER A 195 17.34 -14.16 2.98
C SER A 195 16.19 -13.40 2.29
N ALA A 196 16.40 -12.13 1.96
CA ALA A 196 15.43 -11.33 1.18
C ALA A 196 15.18 -11.97 -0.18
N TYR A 197 16.23 -12.29 -0.92
CA TYR A 197 16.14 -12.88 -2.25
C TYR A 197 15.40 -14.22 -2.25
N ALA A 198 15.64 -15.07 -1.24
CA ALA A 198 14.94 -16.34 -1.10
C ALA A 198 13.42 -16.15 -0.88
N GLN A 199 13.00 -15.09 -0.18
CA GLN A 199 11.58 -14.77 0.01
C GLN A 199 10.93 -14.20 -1.26
N ILE A 200 11.68 -13.42 -2.02
CA ILE A 200 11.19 -12.72 -3.22
C ILE A 200 11.12 -13.67 -4.42
N ALA A 201 12.05 -14.63 -4.51
CA ALA A 201 12.17 -15.56 -5.61
C ALA A 201 10.88 -16.39 -5.79
N GLY A 202 10.24 -16.27 -6.94
CA GLY A 202 9.01 -17.00 -7.27
C GLY A 202 7.70 -16.29 -6.87
N ASN A 203 7.75 -15.13 -6.21
CA ASN A 203 6.55 -14.40 -5.78
C ASN A 203 6.12 -13.25 -6.72
N GLY A 204 6.78 -13.10 -7.87
CA GLY A 204 6.46 -12.03 -8.82
C GLY A 204 6.81 -10.61 -8.33
N GLN A 205 7.71 -10.51 -7.34
CA GLN A 205 8.13 -9.23 -6.75
C GLN A 205 9.39 -8.67 -7.47
N GLU A 206 9.27 -8.41 -8.76
CA GLU A 206 10.42 -7.97 -9.60
C GLU A 206 11.09 -6.70 -9.07
N ASN A 207 10.31 -5.74 -8.56
CA ASN A 207 10.86 -4.51 -7.98
C ASN A 207 11.71 -4.78 -6.72
N MET A 208 11.34 -5.77 -5.92
CA MET A 208 12.10 -6.15 -4.74
C MET A 208 13.37 -6.93 -5.15
N ALA A 209 13.29 -7.77 -6.17
CA ALA A 209 14.45 -8.43 -6.75
C ALA A 209 15.48 -7.41 -7.28
N LEU A 210 15.01 -6.34 -7.95
CA LEU A 210 15.90 -5.24 -8.38
C LEU A 210 16.57 -4.54 -7.21
N CYS A 211 15.89 -4.36 -6.07
CA CYS A 211 16.51 -3.81 -4.86
C CYS A 211 17.64 -4.73 -4.35
N CYS A 212 17.41 -6.05 -4.35
CA CYS A 212 18.43 -7.03 -3.98
C CYS A 212 19.62 -7.00 -4.93
N ASP A 213 19.38 -6.99 -6.24
CA ASP A 213 20.43 -6.95 -7.26
C ASP A 213 21.26 -5.66 -7.17
N PHE A 214 20.60 -4.54 -6.94
CA PHE A 214 21.28 -3.25 -6.74
C PHE A 214 22.21 -3.28 -5.53
N LEU A 215 21.75 -3.79 -4.39
CA LEU A 215 22.55 -3.90 -3.16
C LEU A 215 23.68 -4.90 -3.32
N ALA A 216 23.46 -6.01 -3.99
CA ALA A 216 24.48 -7.03 -4.25
C ALA A 216 25.48 -6.61 -5.34
N CYS A 217 25.25 -5.51 -6.05
CA CYS A 217 26.04 -5.09 -7.22
C CYS A 217 26.12 -6.20 -8.28
N ARG A 218 25.02 -6.92 -8.51
CA ARG A 218 24.92 -8.02 -9.49
C ARG A 218 24.52 -7.50 -10.86
#